data_dc99c491e6b0b7f7b4e74e3b249d740c
#
_entry.id   dc99c491e6b0b7f7b4e74e3b249d740c
#
_cell.length_a   1.000
_cell.length_b   1.000
_cell.length_c   1.000
_cell.angle_alpha   90.00
_cell.angle_beta   90.00
_cell.angle_gamma   90.00
#
_symmetry.space_group_name_H-M   'P 1'
#
loop_
_entity.id
_entity.type
_entity.pdbx_description
1 polymer ?
#
loop_
_entity_poly.entity_id
_entity_poly.type
_entity_poly.pdbx_seq_one_letter_code
_entity_poly.pdbx_strand_id
1 'polypeptide(L)'
;MKIARYQSAAGAERLGIVTAASGREFLVDVAKAAAVRGGPTTPASVMALIEGGAAAMDATRDLLRWAADRQDPLWLDDPNTVEWLTPVPEKSIFCAGRNFGRHKLESMKGNADNASKLHSDFPTGFIKLGRTLVPHKSQVKRPDDVLDFDYEVEIALVIGKAIDARRDIDPASAIFGYTIFNDLSAREWQLREMQNGMIMLGKNFPGFGPIGPYILTADAVPDPKALVLWLKVNGELRQHSDCRDLIFGFAEMVAFWSRFGLVPGDLISTGTPEGVALHHKPDPREWYLKPGDRVEAGIDGIGVLETFIV
;
A
#
# COMPACT_ATOMS: atom_id res chain seq x y z
N MET A 1 -12.75 -7.71 -5.03
CA MET A 1 -13.31 -7.38 -3.69
C MET A 1 -12.40 -6.39 -2.99
N LYS A 2 -12.93 -5.54 -2.05
CA LYS A 2 -12.10 -4.78 -1.10
C LYS A 2 -12.05 -5.55 0.22
N ILE A 3 -10.86 -5.87 0.67
CA ILE A 3 -10.57 -6.68 1.87
C ILE A 3 -9.98 -5.78 2.94
N ALA A 4 -10.47 -5.90 4.17
CA ALA A 4 -9.98 -5.19 5.35
C ALA A 4 -9.42 -6.17 6.38
N ARG A 5 -8.37 -5.76 7.08
CA ARG A 5 -7.88 -6.40 8.30
C ARG A 5 -8.05 -5.41 9.45
N TYR A 6 -8.76 -5.81 10.49
CA TYR A 6 -9.06 -4.93 11.61
C TYR A 6 -9.20 -5.71 12.91
N GLN A 7 -9.23 -5.01 14.02
CA GLN A 7 -9.45 -5.57 15.35
C GLN A 7 -10.89 -5.27 15.80
N SER A 8 -11.58 -6.29 16.25
CA SER A 8 -12.91 -6.10 16.83
C SER A 8 -12.83 -5.43 18.20
N ALA A 9 -13.94 -4.92 18.70
CA ALA A 9 -14.03 -4.34 20.06
C ALA A 9 -13.59 -5.30 21.18
N ALA A 10 -13.61 -6.64 20.92
CA ALA A 10 -13.12 -7.66 21.85
C ALA A 10 -11.62 -7.96 21.68
N GLY A 11 -10.89 -7.20 20.84
CA GLY A 11 -9.46 -7.36 20.63
C GLY A 11 -9.07 -8.49 19.66
N ALA A 12 -10.03 -9.16 19.00
CA ALA A 12 -9.73 -10.23 18.05
C ALA A 12 -9.52 -9.69 16.63
N GLU A 13 -8.48 -10.18 15.95
CA GLU A 13 -8.26 -9.91 14.53
C GLU A 13 -9.44 -10.42 13.69
N ARG A 14 -9.84 -9.64 12.69
CA ARG A 14 -10.95 -9.92 11.79
C ARG A 14 -10.57 -9.73 10.33
N LEU A 15 -11.12 -10.61 9.51
CA LEU A 15 -11.23 -10.45 8.07
C LEU A 15 -12.56 -9.79 7.76
N GLY A 16 -12.51 -8.58 7.22
CA GLY A 16 -13.68 -7.85 6.76
C GLY A 16 -13.70 -7.70 5.24
N ILE A 17 -14.89 -7.71 4.66
CA ILE A 17 -15.06 -7.38 3.25
C ILE A 17 -15.96 -6.15 3.15
N VAL A 18 -15.50 -5.15 2.40
CA VAL A 18 -16.26 -3.93 2.20
C VAL A 18 -17.50 -4.22 1.37
N THR A 19 -18.63 -3.76 1.87
CA THR A 19 -19.91 -3.74 1.18
C THR A 19 -20.54 -2.36 1.29
N ALA A 20 -21.48 -2.05 0.41
CA ALA A 20 -22.25 -0.81 0.48
C ALA A 20 -23.71 -1.13 0.78
N ALA A 21 -24.29 -0.44 1.75
CA ALA A 21 -25.70 -0.52 2.08
C ALA A 21 -26.24 0.88 2.33
N SER A 22 -27.35 1.24 1.68
CA SER A 22 -28.01 2.57 1.82
C SER A 22 -27.04 3.75 1.61
N GLY A 23 -26.09 3.63 0.68
CA GLY A 23 -25.11 4.66 0.35
C GLY A 23 -23.95 4.81 1.35
N ARG A 24 -23.80 3.89 2.30
CA ARG A 24 -22.69 3.85 3.27
C ARG A 24 -21.88 2.57 3.09
N GLU A 25 -20.58 2.65 3.35
CA GLU A 25 -19.71 1.47 3.42
C GLU A 25 -19.80 0.81 4.79
N PHE A 26 -19.79 -0.52 4.80
CA PHE A 26 -19.70 -1.39 5.96
C PHE A 26 -18.68 -2.49 5.72
N LEU A 27 -18.21 -3.10 6.80
CA LEU A 27 -17.38 -4.30 6.76
C LEU A 27 -18.24 -5.51 7.11
N VAL A 28 -18.36 -6.46 6.20
CA VAL A 28 -18.91 -7.79 6.53
C VAL A 28 -17.81 -8.55 7.28
N ASP A 29 -18.00 -8.78 8.58
CA ASP A 29 -17.16 -9.68 9.39
C ASP A 29 -17.39 -11.12 8.89
N VAL A 30 -16.39 -11.66 8.18
CA VAL A 30 -16.49 -12.98 7.54
C VAL A 30 -16.76 -14.08 8.57
N ALA A 31 -16.13 -14.02 9.76
CA ALA A 31 -16.30 -15.03 10.78
C ALA A 31 -17.72 -14.98 11.40
N LYS A 32 -18.25 -13.80 11.70
CA LYS A 32 -19.61 -13.64 12.21
C LYS A 32 -20.67 -14.10 11.18
N ALA A 33 -20.53 -13.65 9.93
CA ALA A 33 -21.46 -14.05 8.87
C ALA A 33 -21.46 -15.57 8.62
N ALA A 34 -20.27 -16.18 8.61
CA ALA A 34 -20.12 -17.64 8.46
C ALA A 34 -20.73 -18.43 9.61
N ALA A 35 -20.57 -17.95 10.85
CA ALA A 35 -21.16 -18.58 12.04
C ALA A 35 -22.69 -18.63 11.98
N VAL A 36 -23.33 -17.57 11.45
CA VAL A 36 -24.78 -17.50 11.31
C VAL A 36 -25.28 -18.31 10.12
N ARG A 37 -24.56 -18.25 8.98
CA ARG A 37 -24.95 -18.96 7.77
C ARG A 37 -24.83 -20.47 7.93
N GLY A 38 -23.78 -20.93 8.59
CA GLY A 38 -23.33 -22.32 8.51
C GLY A 38 -22.78 -22.66 7.11
N GLY A 39 -22.46 -23.92 6.86
CA GLY A 39 -22.03 -24.41 5.55
C GLY A 39 -20.51 -24.47 5.36
N PRO A 40 -19.97 -24.25 4.15
CA PRO A 40 -18.56 -24.42 3.85
C PRO A 40 -17.65 -23.54 4.72
N THR A 41 -16.48 -24.06 5.05
CA THR A 41 -15.46 -23.32 5.81
C THR A 41 -15.00 -22.09 5.02
N THR A 42 -15.07 -20.92 5.63
CA THR A 42 -14.55 -19.66 5.10
C THR A 42 -13.20 -19.35 5.76
N PRO A 43 -12.33 -18.56 5.10
CA PRO A 43 -11.05 -18.17 5.69
C PRO A 43 -11.26 -17.34 6.96
N ALA A 44 -10.48 -17.66 8.01
CA ALA A 44 -10.57 -16.99 9.30
C ALA A 44 -9.76 -15.68 9.37
N SER A 45 -8.83 -15.46 8.43
CA SER A 45 -7.96 -14.30 8.39
C SER A 45 -7.64 -13.89 6.96
N VAL A 46 -7.07 -12.69 6.79
CA VAL A 46 -6.58 -12.21 5.49
C VAL A 46 -5.52 -13.16 4.93
N MET A 47 -4.60 -13.65 5.75
CA MET A 47 -3.59 -14.61 5.29
C MET A 47 -4.19 -15.93 4.87
N ALA A 48 -5.16 -16.46 5.62
CA ALA A 48 -5.87 -17.68 5.23
C ALA A 48 -6.64 -17.52 3.90
N LEU A 49 -7.15 -16.31 3.63
CA LEU A 49 -7.78 -15.99 2.34
C LEU A 49 -6.74 -15.97 1.20
N ILE A 50 -5.61 -15.32 1.41
CA ILE A 50 -4.53 -15.23 0.41
C ILE A 50 -3.96 -16.62 0.11
N GLU A 51 -3.58 -17.38 1.13
CA GLU A 51 -2.98 -18.71 1.01
C GLU A 51 -3.95 -19.76 0.46
N GLY A 52 -5.24 -19.61 0.78
CA GLY A 52 -6.29 -20.50 0.29
C GLY A 52 -6.65 -20.31 -1.19
N GLY A 53 -6.14 -19.23 -1.82
CA GLY A 53 -6.25 -18.98 -3.25
C GLY A 53 -7.69 -18.98 -3.77
N ALA A 54 -7.90 -19.54 -4.96
CA ALA A 54 -9.20 -19.51 -5.65
C ALA A 54 -10.34 -20.08 -4.80
N ALA A 55 -10.13 -21.20 -4.14
CA ALA A 55 -11.17 -21.86 -3.34
C ALA A 55 -11.63 -21.00 -2.16
N ALA A 56 -10.69 -20.37 -1.43
CA ALA A 56 -11.02 -19.44 -0.35
C ALA A 56 -11.71 -18.17 -0.85
N MET A 57 -11.27 -17.64 -2.00
CA MET A 57 -11.89 -16.52 -2.66
C MET A 57 -13.33 -16.80 -3.07
N ASP A 58 -13.61 -17.98 -3.63
CA ASP A 58 -14.94 -18.38 -4.07
C ASP A 58 -15.88 -18.62 -2.87
N ALA A 59 -15.40 -19.29 -1.82
CA ALA A 59 -16.15 -19.47 -0.58
C ALA A 59 -16.52 -18.10 0.05
N THR A 60 -15.58 -17.16 0.03
CA THR A 60 -15.81 -15.79 0.54
C THR A 60 -16.84 -15.04 -0.32
N ARG A 61 -16.73 -15.09 -1.65
CA ARG A 61 -17.70 -14.45 -2.55
C ARG A 61 -19.11 -15.05 -2.37
N ASP A 62 -19.21 -16.35 -2.16
CA ASP A 62 -20.48 -17.01 -1.92
C ASP A 62 -21.11 -16.59 -0.59
N LEU A 63 -20.28 -16.46 0.48
CA LEU A 63 -20.74 -15.89 1.74
C LEU A 63 -21.24 -14.45 1.59
N LEU A 64 -20.51 -13.63 0.84
CA LEU A 64 -20.90 -12.23 0.61
C LEU A 64 -22.22 -12.07 -0.15
N ARG A 65 -22.46 -12.91 -1.18
CA ARG A 65 -23.77 -12.91 -1.87
C ARG A 65 -24.89 -13.22 -0.88
N TRP A 66 -24.70 -14.21 -0.03
CA TRP A 66 -25.67 -14.58 1.00
C TRP A 66 -25.89 -13.43 2.03
N ALA A 67 -24.83 -12.76 2.45
CA ALA A 67 -24.89 -11.67 3.43
C ALA A 67 -25.50 -10.38 2.86
N ALA A 68 -25.25 -10.08 1.58
CA ALA A 68 -25.75 -8.88 0.92
C ALA A 68 -27.29 -8.80 0.88
N ASP A 69 -27.95 -9.95 0.70
CA ASP A 69 -29.42 -10.04 0.67
C ASP A 69 -30.07 -9.78 2.04
N ARG A 70 -29.29 -9.83 3.11
CA ARG A 70 -29.80 -9.83 4.50
C ARG A 70 -29.49 -8.58 5.28
N GLN A 71 -28.35 -7.94 5.01
CA GLN A 71 -27.88 -6.69 5.64
C GLN A 71 -28.06 -6.66 7.18
N ASP A 72 -27.77 -7.79 7.84
CA ASP A 72 -28.02 -7.93 9.27
C ASP A 72 -26.88 -7.26 10.09
N PRO A 73 -27.20 -6.39 11.05
CA PRO A 73 -26.22 -5.73 11.92
C PRO A 73 -25.30 -6.68 12.70
N LEU A 74 -25.68 -7.95 12.86
CA LEU A 74 -24.88 -8.94 13.59
C LEU A 74 -23.49 -9.15 13.01
N TRP A 75 -23.32 -9.00 11.68
CA TRP A 75 -22.02 -9.16 11.00
C TRP A 75 -21.56 -7.93 10.23
N LEU A 76 -22.26 -6.79 10.36
CA LEU A 76 -21.84 -5.53 9.75
C LEU A 76 -21.14 -4.66 10.79
N ASP A 77 -19.84 -4.39 10.57
CA ASP A 77 -19.08 -3.45 11.38
C ASP A 77 -18.91 -2.11 10.63
N ASP A 78 -18.98 -0.98 11.35
CA ASP A 78 -18.76 0.35 10.77
C ASP A 78 -17.25 0.61 10.66
N PRO A 79 -16.71 0.88 9.45
CA PRO A 79 -15.29 1.16 9.24
C PRO A 79 -14.77 2.39 9.99
N ASN A 80 -15.67 3.25 10.48
CA ASN A 80 -15.28 4.41 11.30
C ASN A 80 -15.04 4.08 12.78
N THR A 81 -15.48 2.91 13.23
CA THR A 81 -15.43 2.52 14.67
C THR A 81 -14.47 1.35 14.94
N VAL A 82 -13.94 0.73 13.91
CA VAL A 82 -12.98 -0.38 14.06
C VAL A 82 -11.56 0.13 14.29
N GLU A 83 -10.75 -0.67 14.96
CA GLU A 83 -9.31 -0.45 15.04
C GLU A 83 -8.64 -1.11 13.83
N TRP A 84 -8.07 -0.29 12.97
CA TRP A 84 -7.42 -0.76 11.74
C TRP A 84 -6.12 -1.52 12.04
N LEU A 85 -5.85 -2.54 11.28
CA LEU A 85 -4.57 -3.23 11.22
C LEU A 85 -3.95 -3.04 9.83
N THR A 86 -2.64 -3.27 9.70
CA THR A 86 -2.00 -3.32 8.38
C THR A 86 -2.66 -4.40 7.52
N PRO A 87 -2.81 -4.20 6.20
CA PRO A 87 -3.57 -5.12 5.31
C PRO A 87 -3.10 -6.58 5.37
N VAL A 88 -1.81 -6.78 5.60
CA VAL A 88 -1.21 -8.09 5.91
C VAL A 88 -0.42 -7.99 7.21
N PRO A 89 -0.19 -9.10 7.96
CA PRO A 89 0.69 -9.11 9.12
C PRO A 89 2.09 -8.59 8.76
N GLU A 90 2.85 -8.19 9.77
CA GLU A 90 4.17 -7.57 9.61
C GLU A 90 5.05 -8.32 8.60
N LYS A 91 5.26 -7.69 7.45
CA LYS A 91 6.16 -8.11 6.38
C LYS A 91 7.01 -6.92 5.98
N SER A 92 8.27 -7.15 5.64
CA SER A 92 9.06 -6.12 4.98
C SER A 92 8.49 -5.83 3.60
N ILE A 93 8.64 -4.59 3.14
CA ILE A 93 8.20 -4.18 1.81
C ILE A 93 9.42 -3.89 0.92
N PHE A 94 9.45 -4.49 -0.26
CA PHE A 94 10.42 -4.20 -1.32
C PHE A 94 9.96 -2.94 -2.05
N CYS A 95 10.72 -1.85 -1.92
CA CYS A 95 10.35 -0.55 -2.47
C CYS A 95 11.13 -0.28 -3.75
N ALA A 96 10.43 -0.01 -4.86
CA ALA A 96 11.06 0.45 -6.07
C ALA A 96 11.47 1.93 -5.95
N GLY A 97 12.70 2.26 -6.33
CA GLY A 97 13.18 3.63 -6.39
C GLY A 97 13.07 4.22 -7.80
N ARG A 98 12.57 5.47 -7.92
CA ARG A 98 12.53 6.24 -9.17
C ARG A 98 11.85 5.53 -10.33
N ASN A 99 10.74 4.88 -10.07
CA ASN A 99 10.03 4.06 -11.06
C ASN A 99 8.90 4.80 -11.80
N PHE A 100 8.64 6.08 -11.51
CA PHE A 100 7.77 6.95 -12.29
C PHE A 100 8.59 7.88 -13.18
N GLY A 101 8.22 7.97 -14.46
CA GLY A 101 8.97 8.72 -15.47
C GLY A 101 9.06 10.21 -15.15
N ARG A 102 7.95 10.84 -14.78
CA ARG A 102 7.90 12.27 -14.42
C ARG A 102 8.64 12.57 -13.13
N HIS A 103 8.52 11.72 -12.10
CA HIS A 103 9.30 11.86 -10.87
C HIS A 103 10.80 11.74 -11.11
N LYS A 104 11.20 10.82 -12.00
CA LYS A 104 12.59 10.67 -12.41
C LYS A 104 13.11 11.95 -13.08
N LEU A 105 12.33 12.54 -14.00
CA LEU A 105 12.67 13.80 -14.64
C LEU A 105 12.73 14.97 -13.65
N GLU A 106 11.81 15.01 -12.67
CA GLU A 106 11.79 16.02 -11.60
C GLU A 106 13.08 15.96 -10.77
N SER A 107 13.49 14.77 -10.36
CA SER A 107 14.71 14.55 -9.57
C SER A 107 16.00 14.94 -10.28
N MET A 108 15.95 15.17 -11.59
CA MET A 108 17.12 15.51 -12.45
C MET A 108 17.24 16.97 -12.82
N LYS A 109 16.21 17.79 -12.62
CA LYS A 109 16.20 19.22 -13.02
C LYS A 109 17.30 20.08 -12.37
N GLY A 110 18.34 19.47 -11.81
CA GLY A 110 19.55 20.12 -11.32
C GLY A 110 20.86 19.59 -11.92
N ASN A 111 20.84 18.54 -12.76
CA ASN A 111 22.06 17.88 -13.25
C ASN A 111 21.89 17.35 -14.69
N ALA A 112 22.01 18.23 -15.67
CA ALA A 112 21.95 17.88 -17.11
C ALA A 112 23.01 16.83 -17.53
N ASP A 113 24.15 16.75 -16.82
CA ASP A 113 25.24 15.81 -17.10
C ASP A 113 24.94 14.35 -16.69
N ASN A 114 23.83 14.10 -16.02
CA ASN A 114 23.44 12.75 -15.53
C ASN A 114 22.40 12.04 -16.42
N ALA A 115 22.08 12.55 -17.59
CA ALA A 115 21.10 11.94 -18.49
C ALA A 115 21.45 10.47 -18.87
N SER A 116 22.74 10.12 -18.96
CA SER A 116 23.19 8.74 -19.21
C SER A 116 23.04 7.80 -18.00
N LYS A 117 22.93 8.33 -16.76
CA LYS A 117 22.71 7.54 -15.54
C LYS A 117 21.22 7.23 -15.28
N LEU A 118 20.35 7.60 -16.22
CA LEU A 118 18.91 7.50 -16.12
C LEU A 118 18.33 6.15 -16.48
N HIS A 119 19.05 5.34 -17.22
CA HIS A 119 18.60 3.99 -17.54
C HIS A 119 19.11 3.02 -16.47
N SER A 120 18.21 2.66 -15.53
CA SER A 120 18.36 1.38 -14.86
C SER A 120 17.79 0.32 -15.80
N ASP A 121 18.55 -0.72 -16.08
CA ASP A 121 18.11 -1.85 -16.90
C ASP A 121 17.17 -2.78 -16.13
N PHE A 122 16.95 -2.52 -14.84
CA PHE A 122 16.13 -3.30 -13.94
C PHE A 122 15.55 -2.41 -12.81
N PRO A 123 14.46 -2.83 -12.16
CA PRO A 123 13.95 -2.14 -10.98
C PRO A 123 15.01 -2.10 -9.87
N THR A 124 15.42 -0.89 -9.47
CA THR A 124 16.27 -0.68 -8.31
C THR A 124 15.42 -0.29 -7.12
N GLY A 125 15.94 -0.48 -5.91
CA GLY A 125 15.16 -0.11 -4.74
C GLY A 125 15.86 -0.39 -3.43
N PHE A 126 15.07 -0.43 -2.39
CA PHE A 126 15.48 -0.65 -1.00
C PHE A 126 14.40 -1.45 -0.26
N ILE A 127 14.65 -1.79 0.98
CA ILE A 127 13.68 -2.50 1.83
C ILE A 127 13.27 -1.60 2.98
N LYS A 128 11.96 -1.50 3.22
CA LYS A 128 11.42 -1.03 4.49
C LYS A 128 11.09 -2.23 5.37
N LEU A 129 11.51 -2.11 6.61
CA LEU A 129 11.31 -3.16 7.62
C LEU A 129 9.82 -3.21 8.00
N GLY A 130 9.26 -4.39 8.19
CA GLY A 130 7.86 -4.58 8.56
C GLY A 130 7.43 -3.78 9.79
N ARG A 131 8.31 -3.63 10.79
CA ARG A 131 8.08 -2.83 12.00
C ARG A 131 7.90 -1.32 11.75
N THR A 132 8.17 -0.83 10.55
CA THR A 132 7.89 0.57 10.17
C THR A 132 6.48 0.76 9.64
N LEU A 133 5.80 -0.33 9.27
CA LEU A 133 4.46 -0.28 8.71
C LEU A 133 3.44 0.01 9.81
N VAL A 134 2.53 0.94 9.52
CA VAL A 134 1.45 1.33 10.42
C VAL A 134 0.13 1.40 9.65
N PRO A 135 -1.02 1.07 10.29
CA PRO A 135 -2.31 1.03 9.62
C PRO A 135 -2.90 2.42 9.34
N HIS A 136 -4.03 2.41 8.66
CA HIS A 136 -4.90 3.56 8.44
C HIS A 136 -5.27 4.27 9.77
N LYS A 137 -5.30 5.60 9.76
CA LYS A 137 -5.55 6.49 10.91
C LYS A 137 -4.47 6.45 12.00
N SER A 138 -3.29 5.96 11.69
CA SER A 138 -2.17 6.01 12.63
C SER A 138 -1.66 7.43 12.86
N GLN A 139 -1.19 7.67 14.08
CA GLN A 139 -0.35 8.82 14.41
C GLN A 139 1.12 8.44 14.15
N VAL A 140 1.81 9.26 13.36
CA VAL A 140 3.23 9.07 13.06
C VAL A 140 4.02 10.22 13.64
N LYS A 141 4.91 9.89 14.56
CA LYS A 141 5.78 10.89 15.17
C LYS A 141 6.88 11.30 14.18
N ARG A 142 6.99 12.60 13.89
CA ARG A 142 8.17 13.15 13.23
C ARG A 142 9.33 13.11 14.23
N PRO A 143 10.47 12.44 13.93
CA PRO A 143 11.65 12.50 14.81
C PRO A 143 12.12 13.94 15.00
N ASP A 144 12.61 14.27 16.20
CA ASP A 144 12.96 15.64 16.57
C ASP A 144 14.14 16.21 15.74
N ASP A 145 15.00 15.33 15.24
CA ASP A 145 16.15 15.63 14.37
C ASP A 145 15.84 15.54 12.86
N VAL A 146 14.58 15.36 12.48
CA VAL A 146 14.12 15.31 11.08
C VAL A 146 13.26 16.53 10.78
N LEU A 147 13.81 17.47 10.02
CA LEU A 147 13.10 18.67 9.57
C LEU A 147 12.55 18.51 8.14
N ASP A 148 13.26 17.78 7.30
CA ASP A 148 12.89 17.51 5.91
C ASP A 148 12.08 16.20 5.83
N PHE A 149 10.88 16.19 6.47
CA PHE A 149 9.99 15.04 6.54
C PHE A 149 9.03 15.03 5.35
N ASP A 150 9.17 14.08 4.45
CA ASP A 150 8.50 14.05 3.15
C ASP A 150 7.52 12.89 3.02
N TYR A 151 6.59 13.01 2.09
CA TYR A 151 5.53 12.07 1.74
C TYR A 151 5.75 11.49 0.34
N GLU A 152 5.32 10.26 0.11
CA GLU A 152 5.42 9.55 -1.16
C GLU A 152 4.26 8.55 -1.31
N VAL A 153 3.18 8.94 -2.03
CA VAL A 153 2.10 7.99 -2.33
C VAL A 153 2.55 6.94 -3.33
N GLU A 154 2.26 5.68 -3.03
CA GLU A 154 2.64 4.53 -3.84
C GLU A 154 1.52 3.47 -3.85
N ILE A 155 1.55 2.58 -4.84
CA ILE A 155 0.78 1.33 -4.80
C ILE A 155 1.69 0.25 -4.22
N ALA A 156 1.20 -0.49 -3.24
CA ALA A 156 1.83 -1.72 -2.79
C ALA A 156 1.09 -2.93 -3.38
N LEU A 157 1.83 -3.80 -4.05
CA LEU A 157 1.36 -5.11 -4.51
C LEU A 157 1.39 -6.07 -3.34
N VAL A 158 0.34 -6.86 -3.19
CA VAL A 158 0.28 -7.99 -2.25
C VAL A 158 0.48 -9.27 -3.04
N ILE A 159 1.49 -10.05 -2.70
CA ILE A 159 1.77 -11.33 -3.36
C ILE A 159 0.81 -12.41 -2.84
N GLY A 160 0.21 -13.15 -3.75
CA GLY A 160 -0.77 -14.22 -3.46
C GLY A 160 -0.27 -15.63 -3.70
N LYS A 161 0.77 -15.78 -4.49
CA LYS A 161 1.36 -17.10 -4.80
C LYS A 161 2.87 -17.07 -4.63
N ALA A 162 3.43 -18.14 -4.09
CA ALA A 162 4.88 -18.26 -4.05
C ALA A 162 5.47 -18.28 -5.46
N ILE A 163 6.44 -17.40 -5.68
CA ILE A 163 7.14 -17.27 -6.96
C ILE A 163 8.64 -17.06 -6.72
N ASP A 164 9.45 -17.76 -7.47
CA ASP A 164 10.89 -17.53 -7.56
C ASP A 164 11.33 -17.51 -9.02
N ALA A 165 12.46 -16.87 -9.30
CA ALA A 165 12.95 -16.65 -10.67
C ALA A 165 13.27 -17.95 -11.45
N ARG A 166 13.26 -19.11 -10.77
CA ARG A 166 13.53 -20.44 -11.39
C ARG A 166 12.25 -21.15 -11.81
N ARG A 167 11.08 -20.61 -11.45
CA ARG A 167 9.78 -21.22 -11.75
C ARG A 167 9.18 -20.52 -12.97
N ASP A 168 8.64 -21.30 -13.89
CA ASP A 168 7.85 -20.81 -15.01
C ASP A 168 6.44 -20.46 -14.55
N ILE A 169 6.32 -19.33 -13.88
CA ILE A 169 5.05 -18.75 -13.37
C ILE A 169 4.92 -17.36 -13.95
N ASP A 170 3.78 -17.06 -14.57
CA ASP A 170 3.46 -15.69 -14.97
C ASP A 170 3.48 -14.75 -13.74
N PRO A 171 4.40 -13.77 -13.69
CA PRO A 171 4.54 -12.87 -12.56
C PRO A 171 3.27 -12.10 -12.22
N ALA A 172 2.46 -11.73 -13.22
CA ALA A 172 1.20 -11.04 -13.00
C ALA A 172 0.21 -11.91 -12.21
N SER A 173 0.22 -13.23 -12.46
CA SER A 173 -0.64 -14.20 -11.76
C SER A 173 -0.30 -14.39 -10.28
N ALA A 174 0.86 -13.93 -9.83
CA ALA A 174 1.27 -13.98 -8.44
C ALA A 174 0.70 -12.81 -7.61
N ILE A 175 0.16 -11.78 -8.24
CA ILE A 175 -0.41 -10.61 -7.57
C ILE A 175 -1.81 -10.98 -7.03
N PHE A 176 -1.98 -10.92 -5.71
CA PHE A 176 -3.29 -11.08 -5.06
C PHE A 176 -4.14 -9.81 -5.16
N GLY A 177 -3.50 -8.65 -5.02
CA GLY A 177 -4.20 -7.37 -5.05
C GLY A 177 -3.28 -6.20 -4.79
N TYR A 178 -3.90 -5.05 -4.60
CA TYR A 178 -3.27 -3.73 -4.51
C TYR A 178 -3.73 -3.03 -3.24
N THR A 179 -2.83 -2.31 -2.58
CA THR A 179 -3.14 -1.46 -1.42
C THR A 179 -2.40 -0.13 -1.52
N ILE A 180 -2.82 0.86 -0.74
CA ILE A 180 -2.18 2.17 -0.68
C ILE A 180 -1.00 2.10 0.28
N PHE A 181 0.09 2.73 -0.09
CA PHE A 181 1.28 2.87 0.71
C PHE A 181 1.77 4.33 0.67
N ASN A 182 2.27 4.83 1.81
CA ASN A 182 2.93 6.13 1.87
C ASN A 182 4.35 5.92 2.39
N ASP A 183 5.34 6.07 1.50
CA ASP A 183 6.75 5.89 1.81
C ASP A 183 7.35 7.13 2.47
N LEU A 184 6.94 7.42 3.70
CA LEU A 184 7.45 8.55 4.47
C LEU A 184 8.98 8.53 4.57
N SER A 185 9.59 9.70 4.43
CA SER A 185 11.03 9.84 4.20
C SER A 185 11.64 10.98 5.03
N ALA A 186 12.71 10.68 5.75
CA ALA A 186 13.60 11.69 6.34
C ALA A 186 14.68 12.06 5.31
N ARG A 187 14.50 13.18 4.59
CA ARG A 187 15.36 13.52 3.45
C ARG A 187 16.79 13.84 3.85
N GLU A 188 17.02 14.45 5.01
CA GLU A 188 18.39 14.70 5.50
C GLU A 188 19.20 13.41 5.63
N TRP A 189 18.59 12.38 6.23
CA TRP A 189 19.23 11.09 6.37
C TRP A 189 19.36 10.38 5.03
N GLN A 190 18.33 10.38 4.22
CA GLN A 190 18.35 9.75 2.90
C GLN A 190 19.46 10.35 2.01
N LEU A 191 19.56 11.68 1.93
CA LEU A 191 20.57 12.34 1.09
C LEU A 191 22.01 12.07 1.57
N ARG A 192 22.21 11.99 2.90
CA ARG A 192 23.51 11.63 3.48
C ARG A 192 23.90 10.18 3.17
N GLU A 193 22.95 9.23 3.28
CA GLU A 193 23.16 7.83 2.94
C GLU A 193 23.46 7.63 1.45
N MET A 194 22.76 8.35 0.58
CA MET A 194 22.95 8.28 -0.86
C MET A 194 24.36 8.72 -1.30
N GLN A 195 25.03 9.60 -0.55
CA GLN A 195 26.43 9.94 -0.81
C GLN A 195 27.37 8.73 -0.66
N ASN A 196 26.95 7.73 0.13
CA ASN A 196 27.65 6.47 0.32
C ASN A 196 27.02 5.31 -0.48
N GLY A 197 26.12 5.61 -1.42
CA GLY A 197 25.46 4.62 -2.30
C GLY A 197 24.37 3.78 -1.63
N MET A 198 23.85 4.19 -0.46
CA MET A 198 22.86 3.45 0.30
C MET A 198 21.56 4.25 0.50
N ILE A 199 20.45 3.55 0.71
CA ILE A 199 19.17 4.09 1.17
C ILE A 199 18.63 3.11 2.20
N MET A 200 18.56 3.49 3.46
CA MET A 200 18.07 2.63 4.54
C MET A 200 17.47 3.43 5.69
N LEU A 201 18.27 4.15 6.46
CA LEU A 201 17.85 4.83 7.70
C LEU A 201 16.78 5.88 7.43
N GLY A 202 16.97 6.74 6.42
CA GLY A 202 16.04 7.78 6.06
C GLY A 202 14.63 7.28 5.68
N LYS A 203 14.49 5.99 5.43
CA LYS A 203 13.23 5.31 5.07
C LYS A 203 12.68 4.38 6.17
N ASN A 204 13.43 4.14 7.25
CA ASN A 204 13.12 3.07 8.21
C ASN A 204 12.92 3.55 9.66
N PHE A 205 12.55 4.81 9.89
CA PHE A 205 12.10 5.24 11.21
C PHE A 205 10.77 4.59 11.58
N PRO A 206 10.45 4.41 12.87
CA PRO A 206 9.16 3.86 13.30
C PRO A 206 7.98 4.64 12.73
N GLY A 207 7.00 3.93 12.15
CA GLY A 207 5.81 4.55 11.56
C GLY A 207 5.98 5.13 10.16
N PHE A 208 7.16 5.06 9.55
CA PHE A 208 7.42 5.64 8.22
C PHE A 208 6.82 4.86 7.05
N GLY A 209 5.94 3.90 7.32
CA GLY A 209 5.26 3.09 6.32
C GLY A 209 3.74 2.98 6.54
N PRO A 210 2.97 4.08 6.53
CA PRO A 210 1.52 3.97 6.50
C PRO A 210 1.05 3.12 5.33
N ILE A 211 0.15 2.14 5.58
CA ILE A 211 -0.33 1.19 4.57
C ILE A 211 -1.79 0.79 4.81
N GLY A 212 -2.57 0.63 3.76
CA GLY A 212 -3.96 0.25 3.80
C GLY A 212 -4.90 1.27 3.16
N PRO A 213 -6.16 1.42 3.61
CA PRO A 213 -6.86 0.58 4.59
C PRO A 213 -7.27 -0.80 4.05
N TYR A 214 -7.38 -0.92 2.71
CA TYR A 214 -7.94 -2.09 2.05
C TYR A 214 -6.93 -2.73 1.10
N ILE A 215 -7.11 -4.03 0.85
CA ILE A 215 -6.57 -4.70 -0.34
C ILE A 215 -7.70 -4.77 -1.37
N LEU A 216 -7.50 -4.18 -2.55
CA LEU A 216 -8.36 -4.40 -3.71
C LEU A 216 -7.81 -5.60 -4.48
N THR A 217 -8.59 -6.67 -4.60
CA THR A 217 -8.15 -7.90 -5.27
C THR A 217 -7.86 -7.67 -6.76
N ALA A 218 -6.86 -8.36 -7.31
CA ALA A 218 -6.40 -8.15 -8.69
C ALA A 218 -7.50 -8.37 -9.73
N ASP A 219 -8.42 -9.32 -9.49
CA ASP A 219 -9.56 -9.58 -10.36
C ASP A 219 -10.59 -8.43 -10.40
N ALA A 220 -10.56 -7.53 -9.43
CA ALA A 220 -11.38 -6.32 -9.42
C ALA A 220 -10.74 -5.13 -10.17
N VAL A 221 -9.53 -5.29 -10.70
CA VAL A 221 -8.77 -4.26 -11.42
C VAL A 221 -8.46 -4.76 -12.84
N PRO A 222 -9.34 -4.51 -13.82
CA PRO A 222 -9.14 -5.01 -15.19
C PRO A 222 -7.91 -4.43 -15.88
N ASP A 223 -7.59 -3.16 -15.63
CA ASP A 223 -6.39 -2.49 -16.13
C ASP A 223 -5.63 -1.82 -14.97
N PRO A 224 -4.65 -2.50 -14.37
CA PRO A 224 -3.87 -1.91 -13.27
C PRO A 224 -3.08 -0.65 -13.67
N LYS A 225 -2.76 -0.47 -14.95
CA LYS A 225 -2.09 0.74 -15.44
C LYS A 225 -2.98 1.98 -15.38
N ALA A 226 -4.31 1.79 -15.31
CA ALA A 226 -5.27 2.88 -15.18
C ALA A 226 -5.49 3.34 -13.74
N LEU A 227 -4.90 2.68 -12.74
CA LEU A 227 -4.99 3.13 -11.36
C LEU A 227 -4.39 4.53 -11.20
N VAL A 228 -5.18 5.42 -10.61
CA VAL A 228 -4.79 6.82 -10.32
C VAL A 228 -4.41 6.95 -8.86
N LEU A 229 -3.25 7.53 -8.61
CA LEU A 229 -2.73 7.83 -7.28
C LEU A 229 -2.81 9.33 -7.02
N TRP A 230 -3.16 9.70 -5.81
CA TRP A 230 -3.09 11.09 -5.38
C TRP A 230 -2.74 11.19 -3.89
N LEU A 231 -2.15 12.33 -3.51
CA LEU A 231 -1.89 12.63 -2.11
C LEU A 231 -2.24 14.08 -1.82
N LYS A 232 -2.88 14.28 -0.66
CA LYS A 232 -3.20 15.60 -0.12
C LYS A 232 -2.58 15.77 1.27
N VAL A 233 -2.15 16.98 1.57
CA VAL A 233 -1.77 17.41 2.92
C VAL A 233 -2.72 18.53 3.32
N ASN A 234 -3.44 18.35 4.43
CA ASN A 234 -4.45 19.32 4.92
C ASN A 234 -5.49 19.72 3.84
N GLY A 235 -5.87 18.76 2.98
CA GLY A 235 -6.80 18.98 1.87
C GLY A 235 -6.19 19.54 0.59
N GLU A 236 -4.93 20.00 0.61
CA GLU A 236 -4.22 20.51 -0.57
C GLU A 236 -3.58 19.38 -1.36
N LEU A 237 -3.88 19.29 -2.67
CA LEU A 237 -3.32 18.27 -3.57
C LEU A 237 -1.82 18.49 -3.77
N ARG A 238 -1.02 17.47 -3.49
CA ARG A 238 0.44 17.46 -3.57
C ARG A 238 0.96 16.54 -4.67
N GLN A 239 0.39 15.35 -4.82
CA GLN A 239 0.75 14.37 -5.84
C GLN A 239 -0.51 13.91 -6.58
N HIS A 240 -0.39 13.71 -7.90
CA HIS A 240 -1.44 13.14 -8.74
C HIS A 240 -0.84 12.54 -10.00
N SER A 241 -1.04 11.24 -10.21
CA SER A 241 -0.52 10.53 -11.37
C SER A 241 -1.33 9.26 -11.64
N ASP A 242 -1.05 8.59 -12.74
CA ASP A 242 -1.54 7.25 -13.03
C ASP A 242 -0.40 6.27 -13.31
N CYS A 243 -0.69 4.96 -13.24
CA CYS A 243 0.33 3.91 -13.40
C CYS A 243 0.81 3.71 -14.83
N ARG A 244 0.31 4.46 -15.83
CA ARG A 244 0.88 4.47 -17.18
C ARG A 244 2.24 5.15 -17.23
N ASP A 245 2.56 5.97 -16.21
CA ASP A 245 3.87 6.62 -16.06
C ASP A 245 4.95 5.71 -15.44
N LEU A 246 4.60 4.47 -15.03
CA LEU A 246 5.56 3.51 -14.50
C LEU A 246 6.60 3.11 -15.58
N ILE A 247 7.88 3.16 -15.20
CA ILE A 247 9.01 2.71 -16.04
C ILE A 247 9.02 1.19 -16.10
N PHE A 248 8.95 0.53 -14.94
CA PHE A 248 8.79 -0.92 -14.82
C PHE A 248 7.37 -1.23 -14.33
N GLY A 249 6.63 -2.00 -15.10
CA GLY A 249 5.27 -2.39 -14.77
C GLY A 249 5.20 -3.42 -13.63
N PHE A 250 3.99 -3.68 -13.15
CA PHE A 250 3.76 -4.57 -12.00
C PHE A 250 4.36 -5.97 -12.19
N ALA A 251 4.13 -6.59 -13.35
CA ALA A 251 4.67 -7.93 -13.64
C ALA A 251 6.20 -7.93 -13.70
N GLU A 252 6.82 -6.88 -14.26
CA GLU A 252 8.27 -6.74 -14.34
C GLU A 252 8.90 -6.60 -12.95
N MET A 253 8.24 -5.84 -12.06
CA MET A 253 8.68 -5.72 -10.66
C MET A 253 8.58 -7.06 -9.93
N VAL A 254 7.46 -7.78 -10.06
CA VAL A 254 7.31 -9.12 -9.45
C VAL A 254 8.37 -10.08 -10.01
N ALA A 255 8.59 -10.10 -11.32
CA ALA A 255 9.64 -10.93 -11.96
C ALA A 255 11.04 -10.61 -11.43
N PHE A 256 11.34 -9.32 -11.21
CA PHE A 256 12.63 -8.92 -10.68
C PHE A 256 12.82 -9.36 -9.22
N TRP A 257 11.85 -9.00 -8.34
CA TRP A 257 11.94 -9.28 -6.91
C TRP A 257 11.72 -10.77 -6.59
N SER A 258 11.15 -11.57 -7.49
CA SER A 258 11.04 -13.03 -7.34
C SER A 258 12.39 -13.74 -7.15
N ARG A 259 13.52 -13.07 -7.46
CA ARG A 259 14.87 -13.56 -7.16
C ARG A 259 15.11 -13.80 -5.66
N PHE A 260 14.34 -13.13 -4.80
CA PHE A 260 14.37 -13.35 -3.36
C PHE A 260 13.48 -14.51 -2.90
N GLY A 261 12.67 -15.11 -3.80
CA GLY A 261 11.71 -16.15 -3.43
C GLY A 261 10.52 -15.55 -2.70
N LEU A 262 9.65 -14.82 -3.45
CA LEU A 262 8.46 -14.19 -2.87
C LEU A 262 7.44 -15.24 -2.42
N VAL A 263 6.77 -14.97 -1.31
CA VAL A 263 5.74 -15.83 -0.71
C VAL A 263 4.43 -15.05 -0.48
N PRO A 264 3.30 -15.74 -0.29
CA PRO A 264 2.02 -15.07 0.00
C PRO A 264 2.14 -14.06 1.15
N GLY A 265 1.56 -12.89 0.94
CA GLY A 265 1.60 -11.78 1.88
C GLY A 265 2.81 -10.85 1.74
N ASP A 266 3.85 -11.21 0.96
CA ASP A 266 4.95 -10.27 0.69
C ASP A 266 4.46 -9.03 -0.07
N LEU A 267 5.15 -7.92 0.16
CA LEU A 267 4.77 -6.61 -0.36
C LEU A 267 5.83 -6.06 -1.30
N ILE A 268 5.40 -5.46 -2.41
CA ILE A 268 6.27 -4.73 -3.35
C ILE A 268 5.63 -3.38 -3.63
N SER A 269 6.33 -2.27 -3.38
CA SER A 269 5.81 -0.95 -3.72
C SER A 269 6.36 -0.44 -5.05
N THR A 270 5.56 0.40 -5.70
CA THR A 270 5.81 0.86 -7.07
C THR A 270 6.83 1.96 -7.20
N GLY A 271 7.22 2.60 -6.10
CA GLY A 271 7.78 3.94 -6.14
C GLY A 271 6.70 5.01 -6.28
N THR A 272 7.07 6.26 -6.05
CA THR A 272 6.17 7.42 -6.01
C THR A 272 6.19 8.24 -7.30
N PRO A 273 5.06 8.88 -7.69
CA PRO A 273 5.04 9.87 -8.76
C PRO A 273 5.68 11.21 -8.34
N GLU A 274 5.70 12.16 -9.27
CA GLU A 274 6.14 13.54 -9.05
C GLU A 274 5.31 14.25 -7.95
N GLY A 275 5.85 15.37 -7.42
CA GLY A 275 5.20 16.23 -6.42
C GLY A 275 5.59 15.95 -4.98
N VAL A 276 6.69 15.22 -4.74
CA VAL A 276 7.28 15.07 -3.40
C VAL A 276 7.79 16.42 -2.90
N ALA A 277 7.76 16.67 -1.59
CA ALA A 277 8.14 17.96 -1.00
C ALA A 277 9.57 18.37 -1.39
N LEU A 278 10.51 17.41 -1.44
CA LEU A 278 11.92 17.63 -1.80
C LEU A 278 12.11 18.40 -3.13
N HIS A 279 11.21 18.24 -4.08
CA HIS A 279 11.38 18.82 -5.42
C HIS A 279 10.56 20.08 -5.66
N HIS A 280 9.77 20.53 -4.67
CA HIS A 280 9.03 21.80 -4.78
C HIS A 280 9.96 23.02 -4.81
N LYS A 281 9.55 24.03 -5.59
CA LYS A 281 10.26 25.31 -5.77
C LYS A 281 9.36 26.45 -5.32
N PRO A 282 9.90 27.58 -4.85
CA PRO A 282 11.33 27.90 -4.72
C PRO A 282 12.01 27.26 -3.52
N ASP A 283 11.28 26.91 -2.45
CA ASP A 283 11.81 26.36 -1.21
C ASP A 283 11.04 25.08 -0.78
N PRO A 284 11.65 23.90 -0.79
CA PRO A 284 11.01 22.65 -0.36
C PRO A 284 10.59 22.67 1.13
N ARG A 285 11.22 23.50 1.97
CA ARG A 285 10.92 23.55 3.41
C ARG A 285 9.49 23.98 3.73
N GLU A 286 8.82 24.67 2.84
CA GLU A 286 7.42 25.05 2.99
C GLU A 286 6.48 23.83 2.82
N TRP A 287 6.95 22.78 2.15
CA TRP A 287 6.18 21.61 1.72
C TRP A 287 6.37 20.37 2.59
N TYR A 288 7.45 20.31 3.38
CA TYR A 288 7.69 19.22 4.30
C TYR A 288 6.62 19.11 5.39
N LEU A 289 6.34 17.88 5.80
CA LEU A 289 5.36 17.56 6.83
C LEU A 289 5.77 18.10 8.20
N LYS A 290 4.78 18.59 8.93
CA LYS A 290 4.94 19.16 10.27
C LYS A 290 3.98 18.50 11.25
N PRO A 291 4.29 18.47 12.56
CA PRO A 291 3.31 18.06 13.57
C PRO A 291 2.01 18.87 13.43
N GLY A 292 0.88 18.17 13.44
CA GLY A 292 -0.46 18.70 13.18
C GLY A 292 -0.96 18.45 11.76
N ASP A 293 -0.12 18.02 10.81
CA ASP A 293 -0.56 17.74 9.44
C ASP A 293 -1.37 16.44 9.35
N ARG A 294 -2.43 16.47 8.51
CA ARG A 294 -3.20 15.32 8.06
C ARG A 294 -2.82 15.00 6.63
N VAL A 295 -2.35 13.78 6.41
CA VAL A 295 -1.97 13.26 5.09
C VAL A 295 -3.03 12.28 4.63
N GLU A 296 -3.54 12.48 3.42
CA GLU A 296 -4.51 11.63 2.76
C GLU A 296 -3.90 11.11 1.46
N ALA A 297 -3.51 9.83 1.44
CA ALA A 297 -3.04 9.15 0.24
C ALA A 297 -4.18 8.32 -0.36
N GLY A 298 -4.53 8.52 -1.62
CA GLY A 298 -5.67 7.85 -2.26
C GLY A 298 -5.27 7.10 -3.52
N ILE A 299 -5.96 5.99 -3.76
CA ILE A 299 -5.94 5.27 -5.04
C ILE A 299 -7.39 5.00 -5.45
N ASP A 300 -7.74 5.42 -6.67
CA ASP A 300 -9.08 5.25 -7.21
C ASP A 300 -9.47 3.76 -7.20
N GLY A 301 -10.68 3.50 -6.70
CA GLY A 301 -11.19 2.14 -6.51
C GLY A 301 -10.75 1.45 -5.22
N ILE A 302 -9.64 1.83 -4.59
CA ILE A 302 -9.20 1.27 -3.30
C ILE A 302 -9.81 2.07 -2.14
N GLY A 303 -9.51 3.37 -2.07
CA GLY A 303 -9.97 4.23 -0.97
C GLY A 303 -8.94 5.28 -0.59
N VAL A 304 -8.91 5.67 0.67
CA VAL A 304 -8.02 6.70 1.23
C VAL A 304 -7.33 6.17 2.47
N LEU A 305 -6.01 6.29 2.50
CA LEU A 305 -5.16 6.05 3.65
C LEU A 305 -4.91 7.39 4.36
N GLU A 306 -5.46 7.55 5.55
CA GLU A 306 -5.21 8.71 6.40
C GLU A 306 -4.06 8.47 7.36
N THR A 307 -3.25 9.50 7.58
CA THR A 307 -2.15 9.51 8.55
C THR A 307 -2.08 10.87 9.23
N PHE A 308 -1.86 10.90 10.53
CA PHE A 308 -1.72 12.12 11.32
C PHE A 308 -0.28 12.28 11.78
N ILE A 309 0.35 13.40 11.48
CA ILE A 309 1.72 13.70 11.90
C ILE A 309 1.71 14.35 13.27
N VAL A 310 2.49 13.82 14.21
CA VAL A 310 2.56 14.29 15.61
C VAL A 310 4.00 14.54 16.05
#